data_4f76942018aa7b95d9276023a75fd870
#
_entry.id   4f76942018aa7b95d9276023a75fd870
#
_cell.length_a   1.000
_cell.length_b   1.000
_cell.length_c   1.000
_cell.angle_alpha   90.00
_cell.angle_beta   90.00
_cell.angle_gamma   90.00
#
_symmetry.space_group_name_H-M   'P 1'
#
loop_
_entity.id
_entity.type
_entity.pdbx_description
1 polymer ?
#
loop_
_entity_poly.entity_id
_entity_poly.type
_entity_poly.pdbx_seq_one_letter_code
_entity_poly.pdbx_strand_id
1 'polypeptide(L)'
;VDDEPGILTTLSQILGDEGYRTLVTTSGEEALHLYREQRPDVVFLDIWLPDWDGLETLQALRDVDPDAAVIMMSGHGTSETAVKSIKMGAHDYLEKPLSYDRTVKAVEEALEAKRVRRDAASRGVLEESRERIEPVMTFKPPPELSILQTSDRSQRTIRDASVIYGLGLHSGGRTGMVIQPLPPDAGIHFITLPRGVTMPAHVSAVAETDYATTLTRDGQSIRTVEHLLSALHACGITNMLVKVHGEIPVLDGSALSFLEHLEEVGIVDQDAPVKELVIDRRYEVGGGRDKSLVIEPADVFSVSYVLRYPPPVGEQFYEFTFTDCEAYRQEIAPARTFGFMRDLKMINELGLGTGGRLDNFILVGEDNVINTDLRFPDEFVRHKILDIIGDLYLLGYPVRGKVTARLTGHRDNIEIQRHILAETAC
;
A
#
# COMPACT_ATOMS: atom_id res chain seq x y z
N VAL A 1 -18.35 -10.32 22.16
CA VAL A 1 -19.41 -9.37 22.48
C VAL A 1 -20.23 -9.14 21.23
N ASP A 2 -21.50 -9.48 21.23
CA ASP A 2 -22.36 -9.43 20.04
C ASP A 2 -23.81 -9.61 20.49
N ASP A 3 -24.76 -8.86 19.99
CA ASP A 3 -26.16 -8.95 20.38
C ASP A 3 -26.89 -10.12 19.69
N GLU A 4 -26.28 -10.75 18.69
CA GLU A 4 -26.79 -11.92 17.99
C GLU A 4 -26.31 -13.23 18.66
N PRO A 5 -27.21 -14.02 19.33
CA PRO A 5 -26.81 -15.28 19.99
C PRO A 5 -26.19 -16.31 19.02
N GLY A 6 -26.57 -16.27 17.73
CA GLY A 6 -26.02 -17.16 16.72
C GLY A 6 -24.53 -16.88 16.45
N ILE A 7 -24.11 -15.61 16.44
CA ILE A 7 -22.72 -15.21 16.28
C ILE A 7 -21.89 -15.62 17.49
N LEU A 8 -22.41 -15.37 18.71
CA LEU A 8 -21.74 -15.77 19.95
C LEU A 8 -21.52 -17.30 19.99
N THR A 9 -22.52 -18.09 19.59
CA THR A 9 -22.41 -19.55 19.53
C THR A 9 -21.35 -19.97 18.51
N THR A 10 -21.38 -19.41 17.30
CA THR A 10 -20.44 -19.75 16.22
C THR A 10 -19.01 -19.42 16.63
N LEU A 11 -18.76 -18.20 17.15
CA LEU A 11 -17.44 -17.81 17.63
C LEU A 11 -16.94 -18.70 18.76
N SER A 12 -17.83 -19.01 19.74
CA SER A 12 -17.45 -19.89 20.86
C SER A 12 -17.09 -21.30 20.39
N GLN A 13 -17.74 -21.81 19.34
CA GLN A 13 -17.39 -23.09 18.74
C GLN A 13 -16.04 -23.04 18.03
N ILE A 14 -15.86 -22.08 17.13
CA ILE A 14 -14.58 -21.89 16.38
C ILE A 14 -13.41 -21.79 17.37
N LEU A 15 -13.53 -20.93 18.36
CA LEU A 15 -12.45 -20.70 19.33
C LEU A 15 -12.28 -21.88 20.30
N GLY A 16 -13.37 -22.56 20.65
CA GLY A 16 -13.34 -23.77 21.49
C GLY A 16 -12.65 -24.96 20.79
N ASP A 17 -12.85 -25.13 19.49
CA ASP A 17 -12.19 -26.15 18.68
C ASP A 17 -10.66 -25.94 18.62
N GLU A 18 -10.21 -24.68 18.69
CA GLU A 18 -8.80 -24.29 18.77
C GLU A 18 -8.25 -24.28 20.23
N GLY A 19 -9.06 -24.67 21.20
CA GLY A 19 -8.65 -24.81 22.60
C GLY A 19 -8.68 -23.50 23.40
N TYR A 20 -9.27 -22.43 22.87
CA TYR A 20 -9.43 -21.18 23.60
C TYR A 20 -10.64 -21.21 24.55
N ARG A 21 -10.49 -20.60 25.72
CA ARG A 21 -11.61 -20.40 26.65
C ARG A 21 -12.33 -19.10 26.26
N THR A 22 -13.64 -19.20 26.09
CA THR A 22 -14.48 -18.06 25.68
C THR A 22 -15.35 -17.53 26.82
N LEU A 23 -15.54 -16.21 26.84
CA LEU A 23 -16.52 -15.49 27.63
C LEU A 23 -17.45 -14.78 26.65
N VAL A 24 -18.75 -14.79 26.89
CA VAL A 24 -19.73 -14.20 25.98
C VAL A 24 -20.63 -13.23 26.72
N THR A 25 -20.97 -12.15 26.04
CA THR A 25 -21.97 -11.17 26.50
C THR A 25 -22.61 -10.47 25.31
N THR A 26 -23.82 -9.96 25.49
CA THR A 26 -24.57 -9.19 24.49
C THR A 26 -24.53 -7.67 24.73
N SER A 27 -23.74 -7.21 25.71
CA SER A 27 -23.72 -5.83 26.20
C SER A 27 -22.29 -5.29 26.26
N GLY A 28 -22.10 -4.07 25.78
CA GLY A 28 -20.83 -3.36 25.86
C GLY A 28 -20.43 -3.00 27.31
N GLU A 29 -21.40 -2.63 28.15
CA GLU A 29 -21.15 -2.34 29.56
C GLU A 29 -20.70 -3.60 30.32
N GLU A 30 -21.37 -4.74 30.10
CA GLU A 30 -20.98 -6.01 30.69
C GLU A 30 -19.62 -6.48 30.17
N ALA A 31 -19.31 -6.25 28.90
CA ALA A 31 -18.00 -6.56 28.33
C ALA A 31 -16.88 -5.83 29.06
N LEU A 32 -17.05 -4.53 29.38
CA LEU A 32 -16.09 -3.76 30.15
C LEU A 32 -15.93 -4.33 31.59
N HIS A 33 -17.03 -4.76 32.22
CA HIS A 33 -16.99 -5.39 33.53
C HIS A 33 -16.22 -6.71 33.49
N LEU A 34 -16.55 -7.60 32.54
CA LEU A 34 -15.86 -8.88 32.34
C LEU A 34 -14.37 -8.67 32.02
N TYR A 35 -14.03 -7.63 31.23
CA TYR A 35 -12.65 -7.31 30.94
C TYR A 35 -11.85 -6.93 32.18
N ARG A 36 -12.43 -6.13 33.08
CA ARG A 36 -11.78 -5.74 34.33
C ARG A 36 -11.55 -6.93 35.27
N GLU A 37 -12.50 -7.86 35.34
CA GLU A 37 -12.40 -9.01 36.24
C GLU A 37 -11.56 -10.16 35.69
N GLN A 38 -11.74 -10.50 34.41
CA GLN A 38 -11.20 -11.72 33.82
C GLN A 38 -9.97 -11.49 32.95
N ARG A 39 -9.71 -10.22 32.54
CA ARG A 39 -8.57 -9.83 31.69
C ARG A 39 -8.37 -10.77 30.50
N PRO A 40 -9.34 -10.93 29.61
CA PRO A 40 -9.21 -11.78 28.44
C PRO A 40 -8.04 -11.33 27.55
N ASP A 41 -7.43 -12.26 26.85
CA ASP A 41 -6.29 -11.94 25.98
C ASP A 41 -6.70 -11.24 24.71
N VAL A 42 -7.89 -11.56 24.18
CA VAL A 42 -8.48 -10.97 22.96
C VAL A 42 -9.97 -10.73 23.18
N VAL A 43 -10.49 -9.65 22.62
CA VAL A 43 -11.93 -9.32 22.65
C VAL A 43 -12.43 -9.21 21.21
N PHE A 44 -13.43 -10.00 20.84
CA PHE A 44 -14.25 -9.78 19.64
C PHE A 44 -15.41 -8.87 20.00
N LEU A 45 -15.59 -7.78 19.28
CA LEU A 45 -16.53 -6.73 19.63
C LEU A 45 -17.34 -6.30 18.41
N ASP A 46 -18.66 -6.52 18.45
CA ASP A 46 -19.54 -6.00 17.42
C ASP A 46 -19.64 -4.47 17.50
N ILE A 47 -19.80 -3.84 16.36
CA ILE A 47 -20.02 -2.39 16.25
C ILE A 47 -21.41 -2.00 16.76
N TRP A 48 -22.41 -2.80 16.41
CA TRP A 48 -23.80 -2.52 16.75
C TRP A 48 -24.22 -3.31 18.00
N LEU A 49 -24.29 -2.64 19.15
CA LEU A 49 -24.76 -3.20 20.41
C LEU A 49 -25.94 -2.37 20.93
N PRO A 50 -26.86 -3.00 21.70
CA PRO A 50 -28.11 -2.35 22.09
C PRO A 50 -27.97 -1.28 23.18
N ASP A 51 -26.87 -1.28 23.93
CA ASP A 51 -26.58 -0.35 25.05
C ASP A 51 -25.54 0.71 24.65
N TRP A 52 -24.26 0.34 24.67
CA TRP A 52 -23.17 1.15 24.15
C TRP A 52 -22.83 0.70 22.73
N ASP A 53 -22.55 1.63 21.83
CA ASP A 53 -22.04 1.20 20.53
C ASP A 53 -20.63 0.58 20.68
N GLY A 54 -20.25 -0.26 19.72
CA GLY A 54 -18.97 -0.96 19.79
C GLY A 54 -17.77 -0.03 19.79
N LEU A 55 -17.86 1.18 19.24
CA LEU A 55 -16.77 2.16 19.27
C LEU A 55 -16.65 2.82 20.64
N GLU A 56 -17.77 3.10 21.33
CA GLU A 56 -17.79 3.57 22.71
C GLU A 56 -17.20 2.50 23.65
N THR A 57 -17.58 1.25 23.43
CA THR A 57 -17.05 0.09 24.18
C THR A 57 -15.55 -0.09 23.95
N LEU A 58 -15.08 0.03 22.68
CA LEU A 58 -13.66 0.01 22.35
C LEU A 58 -12.88 1.09 23.10
N GLN A 59 -13.39 2.34 23.10
CA GLN A 59 -12.75 3.43 23.81
C GLN A 59 -12.64 3.14 25.30
N ALA A 60 -13.74 2.68 25.94
CA ALA A 60 -13.75 2.35 27.35
C ALA A 60 -12.80 1.21 27.72
N LEU A 61 -12.67 0.18 26.86
CA LEU A 61 -11.69 -0.89 27.03
C LEU A 61 -10.24 -0.37 26.94
N ARG A 62 -9.97 0.52 25.99
CA ARG A 62 -8.65 1.15 25.80
C ARG A 62 -8.29 2.11 26.94
N ASP A 63 -9.26 2.79 27.53
CA ASP A 63 -9.04 3.65 28.71
C ASP A 63 -8.66 2.82 29.96
N VAL A 64 -9.18 1.60 30.07
CA VAL A 64 -8.84 0.66 31.16
C VAL A 64 -7.53 -0.08 30.91
N ASP A 65 -7.26 -0.43 29.65
CA ASP A 65 -6.06 -1.13 29.23
C ASP A 65 -5.64 -0.65 27.84
N PRO A 66 -4.66 0.25 27.75
CA PRO A 66 -4.13 0.73 26.47
C PRO A 66 -3.60 -0.36 25.55
N ASP A 67 -3.31 -1.56 26.06
CA ASP A 67 -2.82 -2.71 25.30
C ASP A 67 -3.91 -3.77 25.03
N ALA A 68 -5.19 -3.47 25.33
CA ALA A 68 -6.30 -4.37 25.04
C ALA A 68 -6.32 -4.76 23.53
N ALA A 69 -6.26 -6.06 23.26
CA ALA A 69 -6.35 -6.57 21.89
C ALA A 69 -7.82 -6.76 21.53
N VAL A 70 -8.39 -5.77 20.84
CA VAL A 70 -9.80 -5.75 20.42
C VAL A 70 -9.90 -5.97 18.92
N ILE A 71 -10.65 -6.99 18.50
CA ILE A 71 -10.99 -7.27 17.10
C ILE A 71 -12.44 -6.85 16.89
N MET A 72 -12.66 -5.85 16.06
CA MET A 72 -14.00 -5.36 15.75
C MET A 72 -14.71 -6.26 14.75
N MET A 73 -16.03 -6.40 14.87
CA MET A 73 -16.86 -7.17 13.94
C MET A 73 -17.99 -6.29 13.39
N SER A 74 -18.42 -6.51 12.15
CA SER A 74 -19.58 -5.81 11.59
C SER A 74 -20.26 -6.59 10.48
N GLY A 75 -21.58 -6.56 10.44
CA GLY A 75 -22.40 -7.09 9.34
C GLY A 75 -22.66 -6.10 8.20
N HIS A 76 -22.55 -4.79 8.47
CA HIS A 76 -22.85 -3.71 7.53
C HIS A 76 -21.86 -2.53 7.69
N GLY A 77 -20.61 -2.85 8.02
CA GLY A 77 -19.59 -1.82 8.23
C GLY A 77 -19.23 -1.12 6.92
N THR A 78 -19.35 0.20 6.91
CA THR A 78 -18.72 1.02 5.88
C THR A 78 -17.21 0.99 6.08
N SER A 79 -16.43 1.22 5.01
CA SER A 79 -14.98 1.39 5.10
C SER A 79 -14.59 2.44 6.15
N GLU A 80 -15.42 3.46 6.33
CA GLU A 80 -15.28 4.54 7.30
C GLU A 80 -15.32 4.06 8.76
N THR A 81 -16.21 3.12 9.08
CA THR A 81 -16.33 2.58 10.45
C THR A 81 -15.15 1.66 10.79
N ALA A 82 -14.67 0.87 9.84
CA ALA A 82 -13.46 0.07 9.99
C ALA A 82 -12.23 0.95 10.26
N VAL A 83 -12.06 2.03 9.47
CA VAL A 83 -11.00 3.03 9.66
C VAL A 83 -11.07 3.67 11.04
N LYS A 84 -12.27 4.09 11.47
CA LYS A 84 -12.48 4.73 12.76
C LYS A 84 -12.08 3.80 13.91
N SER A 85 -12.48 2.53 13.87
CA SER A 85 -12.16 1.56 14.91
C SER A 85 -10.65 1.31 15.05
N ILE A 86 -9.93 1.20 13.95
CA ILE A 86 -8.47 1.03 13.99
C ILE A 86 -7.76 2.31 14.47
N LYS A 87 -8.22 3.51 14.05
CA LYS A 87 -7.71 4.79 14.60
C LYS A 87 -7.92 4.89 16.12
N MET A 88 -8.99 4.31 16.65
CA MET A 88 -9.28 4.21 18.07
C MET A 88 -8.48 3.11 18.78
N GLY A 89 -7.67 2.33 18.06
CA GLY A 89 -6.76 1.34 18.58
C GLY A 89 -7.27 -0.10 18.58
N ALA A 90 -8.29 -0.42 17.78
CA ALA A 90 -8.64 -1.82 17.52
C ALA A 90 -7.44 -2.54 16.88
N HIS A 91 -7.27 -3.82 17.24
CA HIS A 91 -6.20 -4.65 16.69
C HIS A 91 -6.49 -5.08 15.25
N ASP A 92 -7.72 -5.47 14.97
CA ASP A 92 -8.18 -5.89 13.65
C ASP A 92 -9.69 -5.63 13.49
N TYR A 93 -10.17 -5.82 12.25
CA TYR A 93 -11.58 -5.68 11.89
C TYR A 93 -12.02 -6.85 11.01
N LEU A 94 -13.11 -7.51 11.40
CA LEU A 94 -13.71 -8.62 10.67
C LEU A 94 -15.13 -8.28 10.20
N GLU A 95 -15.42 -8.63 8.97
CA GLU A 95 -16.78 -8.52 8.42
C GLU A 95 -17.53 -9.82 8.58
N LYS A 96 -18.78 -9.72 9.01
CA LYS A 96 -19.71 -10.84 9.06
C LYS A 96 -20.22 -11.15 7.62
N PRO A 97 -20.37 -12.42 7.21
CA PRO A 97 -20.25 -13.63 8.03
C PRO A 97 -18.79 -14.00 8.34
N LEU A 98 -18.55 -14.41 9.58
CA LEU A 98 -17.22 -14.78 10.06
C LEU A 98 -16.81 -16.14 9.47
N SER A 99 -15.64 -16.23 8.84
CA SER A 99 -15.07 -17.50 8.39
C SER A 99 -14.14 -18.09 9.45
N TYR A 100 -14.05 -19.40 9.53
CA TYR A 100 -13.18 -20.13 10.46
C TYR A 100 -11.73 -19.64 10.37
N ASP A 101 -11.14 -19.75 9.18
CA ASP A 101 -9.73 -19.43 8.95
C ASP A 101 -9.38 -17.97 9.32
N ARG A 102 -10.27 -17.02 8.98
CA ARG A 102 -10.06 -15.61 9.31
C ARG A 102 -10.16 -15.33 10.81
N THR A 103 -11.09 -16.01 11.49
CA THR A 103 -11.29 -15.84 12.92
C THR A 103 -10.08 -16.35 13.69
N VAL A 104 -9.61 -17.57 13.38
CA VAL A 104 -8.45 -18.21 14.00
C VAL A 104 -7.20 -17.36 13.77
N LYS A 105 -6.95 -16.96 12.52
CA LYS A 105 -5.80 -16.11 12.15
C LYS A 105 -5.79 -14.79 12.90
N ALA A 106 -6.92 -14.10 13.02
CA ALA A 106 -7.01 -12.84 13.74
C ALA A 106 -6.68 -12.98 15.24
N VAL A 107 -7.09 -14.10 15.87
CA VAL A 107 -6.73 -14.41 17.26
C VAL A 107 -5.22 -14.68 17.39
N GLU A 108 -4.64 -15.50 16.52
CA GLU A 108 -3.21 -15.82 16.56
C GLU A 108 -2.34 -14.55 16.41
N GLU A 109 -2.70 -13.68 15.48
CA GLU A 109 -2.01 -12.40 15.26
C GLU A 109 -2.13 -11.46 16.48
N ALA A 110 -3.31 -11.39 17.10
CA ALA A 110 -3.56 -10.60 18.30
C ALA A 110 -2.76 -11.12 19.51
N LEU A 111 -2.73 -12.44 19.71
CA LEU A 111 -1.97 -13.08 20.79
C LEU A 111 -0.46 -12.94 20.61
N GLU A 112 0.05 -13.09 19.39
CA GLU A 112 1.47 -12.91 19.10
C GLU A 112 1.91 -11.46 19.32
N ALA A 113 1.11 -10.48 18.89
CA ALA A 113 1.36 -9.07 19.15
C ALA A 113 1.42 -8.77 20.66
N LYS A 114 0.50 -9.36 21.45
CA LYS A 114 0.48 -9.23 22.91
C LYS A 114 1.70 -9.90 23.56
N ARG A 115 2.12 -11.07 23.06
CA ARG A 115 3.32 -11.81 23.54
C ARG A 115 4.59 -10.99 23.31
N VAL A 116 4.78 -10.45 22.11
CA VAL A 116 5.94 -9.62 21.76
C VAL A 116 6.04 -8.41 22.68
N ARG A 117 4.92 -7.73 22.96
CA ARG A 117 4.88 -6.60 23.91
C ARG A 117 5.24 -7.00 25.33
N ARG A 118 4.71 -8.14 25.82
CA ARG A 118 4.99 -8.64 27.17
C ARG A 118 6.44 -9.08 27.34
N ASP A 119 7.03 -9.72 26.34
CA ASP A 119 8.43 -10.15 26.37
C ASP A 119 9.40 -8.95 26.33
N ALA A 120 9.02 -7.88 25.62
CA ALA A 120 9.74 -6.60 25.66
C ALA A 120 9.67 -5.94 27.03
N ALA A 121 8.51 -5.98 27.69
CA ALA A 121 8.33 -5.47 29.07
C ALA A 121 9.10 -6.29 30.11
N SER A 122 9.17 -7.62 29.95
CA SER A 122 9.85 -8.53 30.91
C SER A 122 11.38 -8.44 30.87
N ARG A 123 11.97 -7.86 29.82
CA ARG A 123 13.42 -7.73 29.67
C ARG A 123 14.06 -6.54 30.37
N GLY A 124 13.33 -5.85 31.27
CA GLY A 124 13.90 -4.81 32.14
C GLY A 124 14.35 -3.53 31.43
N VAL A 125 13.89 -3.29 30.20
CA VAL A 125 14.25 -2.09 29.40
C VAL A 125 13.33 -0.91 29.66
N LEU A 126 12.32 -1.02 30.53
CA LEU A 126 11.21 -0.07 30.65
C LEU A 126 11.23 0.82 31.91
N GLU A 127 12.25 0.80 32.75
CA GLU A 127 12.27 1.71 33.92
C GLU A 127 13.00 3.04 33.71
N GLU A 128 13.68 3.27 32.59
CA GLU A 128 14.45 4.52 32.37
C GLU A 128 14.05 5.37 31.17
N SER A 129 12.96 5.08 30.49
CA SER A 129 12.56 6.00 29.42
C SER A 129 11.05 6.15 29.31
N ARG A 130 10.48 7.08 30.09
CA ARG A 130 9.23 7.77 29.74
C ARG A 130 9.38 8.74 28.53
N GLU A 131 10.48 8.68 27.85
CA GLU A 131 10.62 9.07 26.45
C GLU A 131 10.55 7.79 25.64
N ARG A 132 9.47 7.58 24.91
CA ARG A 132 9.41 6.56 23.86
C ARG A 132 10.48 6.93 22.84
N ILE A 133 11.66 6.41 23.03
CA ILE A 133 12.60 6.20 21.94
C ILE A 133 12.03 4.97 21.20
N GLU A 134 11.13 5.21 20.21
CA GLU A 134 11.08 4.27 19.10
C GLU A 134 12.53 3.99 18.75
N PRO A 135 12.96 2.71 18.53
CA PRO A 135 14.32 2.48 18.08
C PRO A 135 14.53 3.46 16.92
N VAL A 136 15.55 4.31 17.02
CA VAL A 136 15.82 5.31 15.99
C VAL A 136 16.06 4.48 14.73
N MET A 137 15.01 4.27 13.94
CA MET A 137 15.13 3.64 12.64
C MET A 137 15.99 4.58 11.82
N THR A 138 17.25 4.24 11.68
CA THR A 138 18.16 4.97 10.80
C THR A 138 17.77 4.62 9.38
N PHE A 139 16.95 5.45 8.79
CA PHE A 139 16.67 5.38 7.36
C PHE A 139 17.92 5.87 6.63
N LYS A 140 18.42 5.04 5.73
CA LYS A 140 19.54 5.43 4.88
C LYS A 140 18.98 6.14 3.67
N PRO A 141 19.49 7.35 3.32
CA PRO A 141 19.13 8.00 2.07
C PRO A 141 19.45 7.11 0.87
N PRO A 142 18.79 7.34 -0.28
CA PRO A 142 19.17 6.68 -1.52
C PRO A 142 20.67 6.88 -1.83
N PRO A 143 21.31 5.96 -2.60
CA PRO A 143 22.72 6.06 -2.94
C PRO A 143 23.04 7.40 -3.68
N GLU A 144 24.20 7.98 -3.40
CA GLU A 144 24.70 9.10 -4.18
C GLU A 144 25.08 8.63 -5.59
N LEU A 145 24.72 9.43 -6.61
CA LEU A 145 25.00 9.15 -8.02
C LEU A 145 25.67 10.36 -8.67
N SER A 146 26.56 10.14 -9.62
CA SER A 146 27.34 11.18 -10.27
C SER A 146 26.50 12.21 -11.06
N ILE A 147 25.28 11.84 -11.43
CA ILE A 147 24.32 12.69 -12.19
C ILE A 147 23.26 13.36 -11.31
N LEU A 148 23.44 13.37 -9.98
CA LEU A 148 22.56 14.09 -9.07
C LEU A 148 22.84 15.59 -9.09
N GLN A 149 21.78 16.38 -9.14
CA GLN A 149 21.82 17.83 -9.01
C GLN A 149 20.82 18.29 -7.94
N THR A 150 21.21 19.30 -7.17
CA THR A 150 20.30 19.95 -6.21
C THR A 150 19.40 20.91 -6.98
N SER A 151 18.09 20.81 -6.74
CA SER A 151 17.08 21.70 -7.32
C SER A 151 16.66 22.79 -6.33
N ASP A 152 15.93 23.80 -6.83
CA ASP A 152 15.35 24.86 -6.00
C ASP A 152 14.08 24.43 -5.25
N ARG A 153 13.59 23.22 -5.48
CA ARG A 153 12.39 22.68 -4.83
C ARG A 153 12.72 22.12 -3.46
N SER A 154 11.83 22.37 -2.49
CA SER A 154 11.90 21.74 -1.16
C SER A 154 11.50 20.27 -1.21
N GLN A 155 12.13 19.45 -0.37
CA GLN A 155 11.67 18.11 -0.07
C GLN A 155 10.28 18.17 0.56
N ARG A 156 9.53 17.08 0.46
CA ARG A 156 8.16 17.01 0.98
C ARG A 156 7.90 15.71 1.73
N THR A 157 6.99 15.82 2.69
CA THR A 157 6.38 14.69 3.38
C THR A 157 4.91 14.95 3.59
N ILE A 158 4.18 14.00 4.20
CA ILE A 158 2.80 14.20 4.65
C ILE A 158 2.79 14.89 6.01
N ARG A 159 1.70 15.62 6.32
CA ARG A 159 1.54 16.34 7.59
C ARG A 159 1.35 15.39 8.75
N ASP A 160 0.39 14.47 8.62
CA ASP A 160 -0.04 13.56 9.67
C ASP A 160 0.07 12.10 9.20
N ALA A 161 0.17 11.18 10.16
CA ALA A 161 0.04 9.77 9.85
C ALA A 161 -1.40 9.43 9.45
N SER A 162 -1.57 8.56 8.47
CA SER A 162 -2.89 8.13 8.02
C SER A 162 -2.89 6.66 7.61
N VAL A 163 -4.10 6.13 7.41
CA VAL A 163 -4.31 4.72 7.08
C VAL A 163 -5.15 4.60 5.82
N ILE A 164 -4.73 3.74 4.92
CA ILE A 164 -5.46 3.41 3.68
C ILE A 164 -5.80 1.93 3.69
N TYR A 165 -7.06 1.59 3.44
CA TYR A 165 -7.54 0.21 3.36
C TYR A 165 -8.06 -0.13 1.97
N GLY A 166 -7.97 -1.39 1.62
CA GLY A 166 -8.53 -1.91 0.39
C GLY A 166 -8.30 -3.41 0.22
N LEU A 167 -8.37 -3.87 -1.01
CA LEU A 167 -8.03 -5.23 -1.41
C LEU A 167 -6.68 -5.22 -2.11
N GLY A 168 -5.86 -6.24 -1.88
CA GLY A 168 -4.72 -6.51 -2.74
C GLY A 168 -5.20 -7.04 -4.08
N LEU A 169 -4.70 -6.49 -5.19
CA LEU A 169 -5.13 -6.90 -6.54
C LEU A 169 -4.83 -8.38 -6.80
N HIS A 170 -3.64 -8.83 -6.40
CA HIS A 170 -3.17 -10.18 -6.68
C HIS A 170 -3.54 -11.17 -5.58
N SER A 171 -3.43 -10.78 -4.32
CA SER A 171 -3.74 -11.64 -3.17
C SER A 171 -5.24 -11.82 -2.94
N GLY A 172 -6.07 -10.87 -3.38
CA GLY A 172 -7.50 -10.82 -3.06
C GLY A 172 -7.80 -10.63 -1.58
N GLY A 173 -6.76 -10.56 -0.76
CA GLY A 173 -6.87 -10.32 0.67
C GLY A 173 -7.17 -8.85 0.98
N ARG A 174 -7.90 -8.61 2.07
CA ARG A 174 -7.99 -7.27 2.62
C ARG A 174 -6.61 -6.87 3.12
N THR A 175 -6.16 -5.72 2.71
CA THR A 175 -4.87 -5.15 3.11
C THR A 175 -5.07 -3.72 3.58
N GLY A 176 -4.21 -3.32 4.51
CA GLY A 176 -4.16 -1.95 4.99
C GLY A 176 -2.72 -1.47 5.02
N MET A 177 -2.54 -0.20 4.78
CA MET A 177 -1.24 0.44 4.95
C MET A 177 -1.35 1.69 5.82
N VAL A 178 -0.34 1.90 6.65
CA VAL A 178 -0.17 3.12 7.43
C VAL A 178 0.92 3.94 6.77
N ILE A 179 0.61 5.18 6.42
CA ILE A 179 1.58 6.14 5.94
C ILE A 179 1.96 7.09 7.07
N GLN A 180 3.25 7.41 7.20
CA GLN A 180 3.78 8.29 8.25
C GLN A 180 4.82 9.24 7.68
N PRO A 181 4.88 10.50 8.17
CA PRO A 181 5.93 11.43 7.75
C PRO A 181 7.31 10.93 8.20
N LEU A 182 8.31 11.21 7.39
CA LEU A 182 9.72 11.04 7.73
C LEU A 182 10.46 12.38 7.68
N PRO A 183 11.57 12.53 8.41
CA PRO A 183 12.39 13.74 8.37
C PRO A 183 13.05 13.93 6.99
N PRO A 184 13.58 15.13 6.69
CA PRO A 184 14.36 15.36 5.49
C PRO A 184 15.48 14.33 5.28
N ASP A 185 15.79 14.04 4.03
CA ASP A 185 16.81 13.09 3.58
C ASP A 185 16.61 11.63 4.00
N ALA A 186 15.46 11.30 4.58
CA ALA A 186 15.16 9.91 4.94
C ALA A 186 14.85 9.03 3.71
N GLY A 187 14.23 9.58 2.67
CA GLY A 187 13.73 8.81 1.54
C GLY A 187 12.37 8.15 1.80
N ILE A 188 11.93 7.32 0.88
CA ILE A 188 10.70 6.53 1.00
C ILE A 188 11.07 5.12 1.46
N HIS A 189 10.41 4.64 2.50
CA HIS A 189 10.63 3.31 3.05
C HIS A 189 9.34 2.54 3.25
N PHE A 190 9.41 1.24 3.05
CA PHE A 190 8.35 0.30 3.33
C PHE A 190 8.70 -0.58 4.53
N ILE A 191 7.71 -0.92 5.35
CA ILE A 191 7.83 -1.90 6.42
C ILE A 191 6.74 -2.95 6.26
N THR A 192 7.14 -4.22 6.29
CA THR A 192 6.17 -5.34 6.28
C THR A 192 5.56 -5.51 7.66
N LEU A 193 4.24 -5.63 7.73
CA LEU A 193 3.55 -6.02 8.93
C LEU A 193 3.22 -7.53 8.89
N PRO A 194 3.23 -8.26 10.02
CA PRO A 194 3.64 -7.82 11.36
C PRO A 194 5.14 -7.89 11.63
N ARG A 195 5.96 -8.41 10.69
CA ARG A 195 7.38 -8.77 10.95
C ARG A 195 8.34 -7.59 11.04
N GLY A 196 7.93 -6.41 10.62
CA GLY A 196 8.73 -5.18 10.77
C GLY A 196 9.99 -5.11 9.88
N VAL A 197 10.06 -5.88 8.78
CA VAL A 197 11.20 -5.80 7.85
C VAL A 197 11.13 -4.51 7.05
N THR A 198 12.16 -3.68 7.17
CA THR A 198 12.27 -2.40 6.47
C THR A 198 12.95 -2.56 5.12
N MET A 199 12.35 -2.00 4.08
CA MET A 199 12.85 -1.98 2.70
C MET A 199 12.85 -0.54 2.19
N PRO A 200 13.95 -0.04 1.57
CA PRO A 200 13.88 1.23 0.86
C PRO A 200 13.02 1.08 -0.40
N ALA A 201 12.33 2.14 -0.78
CA ALA A 201 11.74 2.28 -2.12
C ALA A 201 12.86 2.48 -3.14
N HIS A 202 13.59 1.41 -3.42
CA HIS A 202 14.76 1.47 -4.28
C HIS A 202 14.85 0.21 -5.14
N VAL A 203 15.33 0.35 -6.36
CA VAL A 203 15.44 -0.74 -7.35
C VAL A 203 16.27 -1.93 -6.85
N SER A 204 17.18 -1.73 -5.90
CA SER A 204 17.94 -2.83 -5.27
C SER A 204 17.07 -3.79 -4.43
N ALA A 205 15.89 -3.37 -4.02
CA ALA A 205 14.93 -4.20 -3.29
C ALA A 205 13.95 -4.91 -4.23
N VAL A 206 13.93 -4.60 -5.53
CA VAL A 206 13.01 -5.24 -6.50
C VAL A 206 13.45 -6.66 -6.81
N ALA A 207 12.57 -7.62 -6.54
CA ALA A 207 12.78 -9.05 -6.81
C ALA A 207 11.92 -9.58 -7.96
N GLU A 208 10.65 -9.16 -8.06
CA GLU A 208 9.71 -9.64 -9.06
C GLU A 208 9.07 -8.46 -9.79
N THR A 209 8.76 -8.69 -11.09
CA THR A 209 8.17 -7.69 -11.99
C THR A 209 7.05 -8.27 -12.84
N ASP A 210 6.58 -9.47 -12.51
CA ASP A 210 5.50 -10.13 -13.23
C ASP A 210 4.16 -9.60 -12.71
N TYR A 211 3.43 -8.92 -13.60
CA TYR A 211 2.13 -8.27 -13.35
C TYR A 211 2.12 -7.11 -12.32
N ALA A 212 3.16 -6.92 -11.53
CA ALA A 212 3.33 -5.82 -10.61
C ALA A 212 4.79 -5.71 -10.15
N THR A 213 5.18 -4.55 -9.65
CA THR A 213 6.50 -4.37 -9.04
C THR A 213 6.48 -4.80 -7.58
N THR A 214 7.35 -5.75 -7.23
CA THR A 214 7.45 -6.36 -5.90
C THR A 214 8.81 -6.08 -5.26
N LEU A 215 8.80 -5.45 -4.09
CA LEU A 215 9.99 -5.29 -3.25
C LEU A 215 10.12 -6.51 -2.33
N THR A 216 11.35 -7.00 -2.15
CA THR A 216 11.62 -8.16 -1.28
C THR A 216 12.90 -7.95 -0.47
N ARG A 217 12.84 -8.29 0.81
CA ARG A 217 13.99 -8.33 1.71
C ARG A 217 13.76 -9.35 2.83
N ASP A 218 14.76 -10.10 3.18
CA ASP A 218 14.75 -11.08 4.28
C ASP A 218 13.54 -12.04 4.24
N GLY A 219 13.16 -12.48 3.01
CA GLY A 219 12.04 -13.39 2.78
C GLY A 219 10.65 -12.75 2.98
N GLN A 220 10.58 -11.43 3.11
CA GLN A 220 9.31 -10.67 3.13
C GLN A 220 9.15 -9.86 1.86
N SER A 221 7.92 -9.76 1.36
CA SER A 221 7.63 -9.06 0.10
C SER A 221 6.51 -8.04 0.27
N ILE A 222 6.58 -6.96 -0.51
CA ILE A 222 5.52 -5.97 -0.68
C ILE A 222 5.28 -5.82 -2.17
N ARG A 223 4.05 -6.11 -2.60
CA ARG A 223 3.63 -6.14 -4.00
C ARG A 223 2.84 -4.90 -4.41
N THR A 224 2.82 -4.58 -5.71
CA THR A 224 1.99 -3.52 -6.33
C THR A 224 2.35 -2.13 -5.81
N VAL A 225 3.64 -1.80 -5.76
CA VAL A 225 4.10 -0.51 -5.20
C VAL A 225 4.02 0.64 -6.21
N GLU A 226 3.93 0.36 -7.50
CA GLU A 226 4.04 1.29 -8.63
C GLU A 226 2.97 2.41 -8.60
N HIS A 227 1.71 2.09 -8.33
CA HIS A 227 0.62 3.09 -8.31
C HIS A 227 0.80 4.11 -7.18
N LEU A 228 1.15 3.63 -5.98
CA LEU A 228 1.46 4.50 -4.85
C LEU A 228 2.68 5.36 -5.15
N LEU A 229 3.77 4.77 -5.65
CA LEU A 229 4.99 5.50 -5.98
C LEU A 229 4.75 6.55 -7.06
N SER A 230 3.89 6.29 -8.05
CA SER A 230 3.49 7.24 -9.07
C SER A 230 2.77 8.47 -8.47
N ALA A 231 1.85 8.25 -7.51
CA ALA A 231 1.19 9.32 -6.78
C ALA A 231 2.18 10.12 -5.90
N LEU A 232 3.11 9.44 -5.21
CA LEU A 232 4.14 10.10 -4.40
C LEU A 232 5.06 10.99 -5.26
N HIS A 233 5.49 10.48 -6.44
CA HIS A 233 6.25 11.26 -7.39
C HIS A 233 5.50 12.53 -7.81
N ALA A 234 4.21 12.39 -8.19
CA ALA A 234 3.40 13.52 -8.63
C ALA A 234 3.20 14.58 -7.55
N CYS A 235 3.01 14.18 -6.30
CA CYS A 235 2.92 15.09 -5.15
C CYS A 235 4.28 15.67 -4.72
N GLY A 236 5.40 15.18 -5.28
CA GLY A 236 6.76 15.57 -4.88
C GLY A 236 7.13 15.11 -3.47
N ILE A 237 6.48 14.05 -2.95
CA ILE A 237 6.78 13.48 -1.62
C ILE A 237 8.04 12.66 -1.70
N THR A 238 9.10 13.12 -1.04
CA THR A 238 10.43 12.49 -1.04
C THR A 238 10.73 11.70 0.23
N ASN A 239 9.99 11.94 1.32
CA ASN A 239 10.25 11.31 2.61
C ASN A 239 8.96 10.77 3.21
N MET A 240 8.80 9.45 3.26
CA MET A 240 7.60 8.81 3.81
C MET A 240 7.87 7.37 4.24
N LEU A 241 7.26 6.96 5.33
CA LEU A 241 7.20 5.57 5.78
C LEU A 241 5.86 4.96 5.42
N VAL A 242 5.87 3.79 4.80
CA VAL A 242 4.69 2.99 4.47
C VAL A 242 4.77 1.65 5.20
N LYS A 243 3.89 1.41 6.15
CA LYS A 243 3.77 0.12 6.85
C LYS A 243 2.60 -0.65 6.22
N VAL A 244 2.81 -1.86 5.73
CA VAL A 244 1.81 -2.59 4.95
C VAL A 244 1.88 -4.12 5.13
N HIS A 245 0.75 -4.80 4.97
CA HIS A 245 0.65 -6.26 4.95
C HIS A 245 0.78 -6.81 3.52
N GLY A 246 2.00 -7.11 3.09
CA GLY A 246 2.29 -7.91 1.88
C GLY A 246 1.95 -7.27 0.52
N GLU A 247 0.90 -6.49 0.41
CA GLU A 247 0.47 -5.88 -0.85
C GLU A 247 -0.16 -4.50 -0.61
N ILE A 248 0.18 -3.53 -1.46
CA ILE A 248 -0.46 -2.21 -1.47
C ILE A 248 -1.92 -2.36 -1.92
N PRO A 249 -2.90 -1.72 -1.23
CA PRO A 249 -4.29 -1.77 -1.67
C PRO A 249 -4.45 -1.23 -3.10
N VAL A 250 -5.19 -1.94 -3.94
CA VAL A 250 -5.40 -1.53 -5.34
C VAL A 250 -6.35 -0.33 -5.48
N LEU A 251 -7.18 -0.08 -4.48
CA LEU A 251 -8.22 0.95 -4.45
C LEU A 251 -9.14 0.86 -5.69
N ASP A 252 -9.19 1.88 -6.51
CA ASP A 252 -9.94 1.91 -7.76
C ASP A 252 -9.13 1.43 -8.99
N GLY A 253 -7.92 0.94 -8.78
CA GLY A 253 -7.01 0.47 -9.82
C GLY A 253 -6.16 1.54 -10.48
N SER A 254 -6.25 2.79 -10.02
CA SER A 254 -5.51 3.94 -10.55
C SER A 254 -4.61 4.57 -9.47
N ALA A 255 -3.96 5.67 -9.78
CA ALA A 255 -3.21 6.47 -8.79
C ALA A 255 -4.04 7.61 -8.19
N LEU A 256 -5.26 7.87 -8.72
CA LEU A 256 -6.06 9.02 -8.31
C LEU A 256 -6.47 8.94 -6.84
N SER A 257 -6.96 7.79 -6.38
CA SER A 257 -7.39 7.62 -5.00
C SER A 257 -6.23 7.79 -3.99
N PHE A 258 -5.00 7.41 -4.35
CA PHE A 258 -3.82 7.70 -3.52
C PHE A 258 -3.53 9.20 -3.47
N LEU A 259 -3.59 9.87 -4.61
CA LEU A 259 -3.33 11.30 -4.71
C LEU A 259 -4.34 12.11 -3.89
N GLU A 260 -5.63 11.81 -4.00
CA GLU A 260 -6.70 12.43 -3.21
C GLU A 260 -6.47 12.23 -1.70
N HIS A 261 -6.12 11.02 -1.30
CA HIS A 261 -5.83 10.72 0.11
C HIS A 261 -4.60 11.47 0.63
N LEU A 262 -3.52 11.56 -0.15
CA LEU A 262 -2.33 12.32 0.23
C LEU A 262 -2.61 13.81 0.42
N GLU A 263 -3.46 14.39 -0.43
CA GLU A 263 -3.89 15.79 -0.30
C GLU A 263 -4.79 16.01 0.92
N GLU A 264 -5.73 15.08 1.19
CA GLU A 264 -6.57 15.14 2.38
C GLU A 264 -5.75 15.11 3.68
N VAL A 265 -4.73 14.25 3.75
CA VAL A 265 -3.80 14.17 4.88
C VAL A 265 -2.95 15.44 5.00
N GLY A 266 -2.73 16.12 3.89
CA GLY A 266 -1.93 17.32 3.77
C GLY A 266 -0.47 17.03 3.48
N ILE A 267 0.06 17.76 2.52
CA ILE A 267 1.48 17.69 2.09
C ILE A 267 2.20 18.92 2.63
N VAL A 268 3.40 18.73 3.17
CA VAL A 268 4.19 19.80 3.79
C VAL A 268 5.59 19.84 3.20
N ASP A 269 6.07 21.06 2.95
CA ASP A 269 7.45 21.30 2.53
C ASP A 269 8.39 21.13 3.74
N GLN A 270 9.60 20.65 3.47
CA GLN A 270 10.65 20.42 4.47
C GLN A 270 11.84 21.35 4.17
N ASP A 271 12.58 21.72 5.21
CA ASP A 271 13.75 22.61 5.10
C ASP A 271 14.99 21.84 4.59
N ALA A 272 14.87 21.30 3.39
CA ALA A 272 15.94 20.65 2.65
C ALA A 272 15.62 20.67 1.15
N PRO A 273 16.61 20.87 0.27
CA PRO A 273 16.39 20.88 -1.18
C PRO A 273 16.21 19.45 -1.71
N VAL A 274 15.41 19.31 -2.78
CA VAL A 274 15.30 18.06 -3.54
C VAL A 274 16.57 17.85 -4.36
N LYS A 275 17.12 16.65 -4.34
CA LYS A 275 18.09 16.18 -5.33
C LYS A 275 17.33 15.54 -6.49
N GLU A 276 17.69 15.87 -7.72
CA GLU A 276 17.14 15.33 -8.95
C GLU A 276 18.18 14.52 -9.70
N LEU A 277 17.78 13.42 -10.28
CA LEU A 277 18.60 12.63 -11.18
C LEU A 277 18.48 13.21 -12.59
N VAL A 278 19.50 13.92 -13.01
CA VAL A 278 19.55 14.61 -14.32
C VAL A 278 20.22 13.70 -15.34
N ILE A 279 19.42 13.17 -16.26
CA ILE A 279 19.92 12.27 -17.30
C ILE A 279 20.94 13.02 -18.16
N ASP A 280 22.17 12.48 -18.23
CA ASP A 280 23.34 13.10 -18.88
C ASP A 280 23.59 12.54 -20.28
N ARG A 281 23.08 11.33 -20.57
CA ARG A 281 23.25 10.64 -21.85
C ARG A 281 22.05 9.73 -22.14
N ARG A 282 22.06 9.11 -23.30
CA ARG A 282 21.05 8.11 -23.68
C ARG A 282 21.33 6.79 -23.00
N TYR A 283 20.31 6.25 -22.30
CA TYR A 283 20.24 4.89 -21.80
C TYR A 283 19.16 4.15 -22.55
N GLU A 284 19.38 2.86 -22.87
CA GLU A 284 18.42 2.05 -23.64
C GLU A 284 18.44 0.60 -23.16
N VAL A 285 17.24 0.01 -23.05
CA VAL A 285 17.03 -1.42 -22.83
C VAL A 285 15.96 -1.95 -23.79
N GLY A 286 15.98 -3.26 -24.05
CA GLY A 286 15.09 -3.87 -25.01
C GLY A 286 15.70 -3.84 -26.43
N GLY A 287 16.24 -4.93 -26.92
CA GLY A 287 17.04 -4.99 -28.15
C GLY A 287 16.29 -5.40 -29.42
N GLY A 288 14.94 -5.36 -29.46
CA GLY A 288 14.14 -5.78 -30.61
C GLY A 288 13.52 -4.62 -31.38
N ARG A 289 13.20 -4.84 -32.67
CA ARG A 289 12.50 -3.83 -33.50
C ARG A 289 11.16 -3.37 -32.92
N ASP A 290 10.55 -4.16 -32.03
CA ASP A 290 9.21 -3.94 -31.53
C ASP A 290 9.15 -3.53 -30.05
N LYS A 291 10.22 -3.71 -29.26
CA LYS A 291 10.24 -3.44 -27.83
C LYS A 291 11.47 -2.63 -27.45
N SER A 292 11.27 -1.43 -26.87
CA SER A 292 12.36 -0.56 -26.43
C SER A 292 11.92 0.39 -25.33
N LEU A 293 12.81 0.66 -24.39
CA LEU A 293 12.70 1.73 -23.41
C LEU A 293 13.99 2.53 -23.48
N VAL A 294 13.82 3.84 -23.70
CA VAL A 294 14.93 4.78 -23.87
C VAL A 294 14.71 5.94 -22.88
N ILE A 295 15.78 6.36 -22.20
CA ILE A 295 15.81 7.60 -21.43
C ILE A 295 16.93 8.47 -21.96
N GLU A 296 16.61 9.75 -22.28
CA GLU A 296 17.52 10.72 -22.89
C GLU A 296 17.51 12.04 -22.11
N PRO A 297 18.59 12.84 -22.21
CA PRO A 297 18.63 14.18 -21.64
C PRO A 297 17.47 15.05 -22.10
N ALA A 298 16.82 15.73 -21.16
CA ALA A 298 15.81 16.75 -21.42
C ALA A 298 15.71 17.71 -20.23
N ASP A 299 15.16 18.90 -20.47
CA ASP A 299 15.02 19.93 -19.43
C ASP A 299 13.90 19.64 -18.44
N VAL A 300 12.91 18.85 -18.86
CA VAL A 300 11.74 18.44 -18.08
C VAL A 300 11.54 16.94 -18.15
N PHE A 301 10.86 16.40 -17.13
CA PHE A 301 10.46 14.98 -17.15
C PHE A 301 9.27 14.78 -18.08
N SER A 302 9.41 13.90 -19.06
CA SER A 302 8.33 13.51 -19.94
C SER A 302 8.39 12.04 -20.29
N VAL A 303 7.22 11.45 -20.56
CA VAL A 303 7.07 10.05 -20.92
C VAL A 303 6.21 9.94 -22.16
N SER A 304 6.73 9.34 -23.24
CA SER A 304 5.94 8.94 -24.40
C SER A 304 5.86 7.42 -24.48
N TYR A 305 4.67 6.89 -24.73
CA TYR A 305 4.45 5.44 -24.77
C TYR A 305 3.66 5.04 -26.02
N VAL A 306 4.12 4.00 -26.70
CA VAL A 306 3.37 3.27 -27.73
C VAL A 306 2.94 1.92 -27.18
N LEU A 307 1.65 1.70 -27.07
CA LEU A 307 1.01 0.45 -26.69
C LEU A 307 0.44 -0.24 -27.93
N ARG A 308 0.53 -1.57 -28.00
CA ARG A 308 -0.14 -2.37 -29.03
C ARG A 308 -0.63 -3.67 -28.43
N TYR A 309 -1.94 -3.83 -28.44
CA TYR A 309 -2.64 -5.08 -28.12
C TYR A 309 -3.60 -5.45 -29.25
N PRO A 310 -4.07 -6.70 -29.29
CA PRO A 310 -5.19 -7.04 -30.16
C PRO A 310 -6.44 -6.18 -29.90
N PRO A 311 -7.38 -6.10 -30.84
CA PRO A 311 -8.69 -5.51 -30.55
C PRO A 311 -9.28 -6.09 -29.26
N PRO A 312 -10.07 -5.30 -28.52
CA PRO A 312 -10.57 -3.95 -28.82
C PRO A 312 -9.59 -2.81 -28.47
N VAL A 313 -8.43 -3.09 -27.87
CA VAL A 313 -7.46 -2.07 -27.43
C VAL A 313 -6.74 -1.41 -28.62
N GLY A 314 -6.22 -2.23 -29.55
CA GLY A 314 -5.50 -1.74 -30.72
C GLY A 314 -4.12 -1.14 -30.40
N GLU A 315 -3.69 -0.21 -31.27
CA GLU A 315 -2.49 0.60 -31.04
C GLU A 315 -2.90 1.96 -30.44
N GLN A 316 -2.24 2.33 -29.35
CA GLN A 316 -2.44 3.59 -28.66
C GLN A 316 -1.10 4.29 -28.47
N PHE A 317 -1.09 5.62 -28.53
CA PHE A 317 0.05 6.47 -28.24
C PHE A 317 -0.37 7.61 -27.35
N TYR A 318 0.44 7.90 -26.33
CA TYR A 318 0.29 9.08 -25.53
C TYR A 318 1.66 9.64 -25.14
N GLU A 319 1.77 10.95 -25.04
CA GLU A 319 2.93 11.66 -24.53
C GLU A 319 2.47 12.58 -23.40
N PHE A 320 3.06 12.39 -22.23
CA PHE A 320 2.82 13.19 -21.04
C PHE A 320 4.08 13.97 -20.66
N THR A 321 3.94 15.27 -20.46
CA THR A 321 5.02 16.13 -19.92
C THR A 321 4.62 16.55 -18.51
N PHE A 322 5.45 16.22 -17.54
CA PHE A 322 5.17 16.54 -16.15
C PHE A 322 5.44 18.03 -15.90
N THR A 323 4.39 18.83 -15.78
CA THR A 323 4.46 20.24 -15.42
C THR A 323 4.23 20.45 -13.93
N ASP A 324 3.20 19.83 -13.38
CA ASP A 324 2.79 19.90 -11.98
C ASP A 324 1.88 18.71 -11.59
N CYS A 325 1.49 18.67 -10.32
CA CYS A 325 0.61 17.63 -9.79
C CYS A 325 -0.80 17.67 -10.41
N GLU A 326 -1.29 18.86 -10.78
CA GLU A 326 -2.64 19.00 -11.37
C GLU A 326 -2.70 18.43 -12.78
N ALA A 327 -1.70 18.68 -13.62
CA ALA A 327 -1.60 18.05 -14.94
C ALA A 327 -1.57 16.51 -14.83
N TYR A 328 -0.80 15.97 -13.89
CA TYR A 328 -0.79 14.54 -13.61
C TYR A 328 -2.17 14.03 -13.14
N ARG A 329 -2.84 14.75 -12.25
CA ARG A 329 -4.19 14.44 -11.77
C ARG A 329 -5.19 14.31 -12.91
N GLN A 330 -5.14 15.24 -13.86
CA GLN A 330 -6.09 15.29 -14.96
C GLN A 330 -5.82 14.28 -16.06
N GLU A 331 -4.54 14.01 -16.34
CA GLU A 331 -4.15 13.27 -17.53
C GLU A 331 -3.73 11.82 -17.27
N ILE A 332 -3.14 11.51 -16.10
CA ILE A 332 -2.51 10.22 -15.84
C ILE A 332 -3.11 9.51 -14.63
N ALA A 333 -3.27 10.21 -13.51
CA ALA A 333 -3.70 9.59 -12.25
C ALA A 333 -5.00 8.77 -12.35
N PRO A 334 -6.03 9.17 -13.15
CA PRO A 334 -7.27 8.40 -13.23
C PRO A 334 -7.18 7.11 -14.06
N ALA A 335 -6.09 6.87 -14.78
CA ALA A 335 -5.95 5.71 -15.65
C ALA A 335 -5.81 4.41 -14.83
N ARG A 336 -6.75 3.49 -15.02
CA ARG A 336 -6.85 2.24 -14.25
C ARG A 336 -6.04 1.11 -14.85
N THR A 337 -5.60 0.20 -13.97
CA THR A 337 -5.01 -1.08 -14.37
C THR A 337 -6.01 -1.94 -15.14
N PHE A 338 -5.52 -2.84 -15.97
CA PHE A 338 -6.35 -3.66 -16.84
C PHE A 338 -5.81 -5.09 -16.99
N GLY A 339 -6.71 -5.99 -17.34
CA GLY A 339 -6.40 -7.36 -17.66
C GLY A 339 -7.31 -7.90 -18.77
N PHE A 340 -6.87 -8.99 -19.42
CA PHE A 340 -7.62 -9.62 -20.51
C PHE A 340 -8.35 -10.86 -20.02
N MET A 341 -9.59 -11.03 -20.44
CA MET A 341 -10.41 -12.20 -20.12
C MET A 341 -9.70 -13.51 -20.50
N ARG A 342 -9.01 -13.55 -21.63
CA ARG A 342 -8.26 -14.72 -22.13
C ARG A 342 -7.12 -15.14 -21.18
N ASP A 343 -6.55 -14.21 -20.42
CA ASP A 343 -5.41 -14.44 -19.55
C ASP A 343 -5.84 -14.80 -18.10
N LEU A 344 -7.12 -14.61 -17.76
CA LEU A 344 -7.63 -14.85 -16.40
C LEU A 344 -7.37 -16.26 -15.88
N LYS A 345 -7.51 -17.29 -16.77
CA LYS A 345 -7.26 -18.66 -16.36
C LYS A 345 -5.80 -18.86 -15.93
N MET A 346 -4.86 -18.37 -16.70
CA MET A 346 -3.43 -18.43 -16.41
C MET A 346 -3.08 -17.61 -15.16
N ILE A 347 -3.63 -16.39 -15.05
CA ILE A 347 -3.42 -15.51 -13.89
C ILE A 347 -3.93 -16.19 -12.62
N ASN A 348 -5.11 -16.82 -12.65
CA ASN A 348 -5.65 -17.57 -11.51
C ASN A 348 -4.83 -18.81 -11.15
N GLU A 349 -4.32 -19.56 -12.15
CA GLU A 349 -3.43 -20.71 -11.94
C GLU A 349 -2.12 -20.30 -11.26
N LEU A 350 -1.66 -19.07 -11.47
CA LEU A 350 -0.53 -18.45 -10.78
C LEU A 350 -0.87 -17.90 -9.39
N GLY A 351 -2.13 -18.00 -8.97
CA GLY A 351 -2.61 -17.45 -7.68
C GLY A 351 -2.66 -15.91 -7.67
N LEU A 352 -2.73 -15.27 -8.83
CA LEU A 352 -2.76 -13.82 -9.00
C LEU A 352 -4.17 -13.33 -9.40
N GLY A 353 -4.40 -12.01 -9.27
CA GLY A 353 -5.63 -11.37 -9.75
C GLY A 353 -6.90 -11.70 -8.95
N THR A 354 -6.78 -12.39 -7.82
CA THR A 354 -7.92 -12.81 -7.01
C THR A 354 -8.67 -11.65 -6.35
N GLY A 355 -8.05 -10.48 -6.29
CA GLY A 355 -8.63 -9.24 -5.78
C GLY A 355 -9.29 -8.37 -6.84
N GLY A 356 -9.24 -8.77 -8.11
CA GLY A 356 -9.94 -8.06 -9.19
C GLY A 356 -11.44 -8.02 -8.93
N ARG A 357 -12.01 -6.81 -8.95
CA ARG A 357 -13.45 -6.53 -8.79
C ARG A 357 -13.91 -5.69 -9.97
N LEU A 358 -15.22 -5.61 -10.17
CA LEU A 358 -15.79 -4.86 -11.31
C LEU A 358 -15.47 -3.36 -11.28
N ASP A 359 -15.02 -2.83 -10.16
CA ASP A 359 -14.77 -1.42 -9.89
C ASP A 359 -13.30 -1.04 -9.72
N ASN A 360 -12.37 -2.02 -9.65
CA ASN A 360 -10.96 -1.75 -9.36
C ASN A 360 -9.97 -2.15 -10.46
N PHE A 361 -10.44 -2.59 -11.61
CA PHE A 361 -9.62 -2.81 -12.82
C PHE A 361 -10.50 -2.85 -14.07
N ILE A 362 -9.90 -2.70 -15.24
CA ILE A 362 -10.58 -2.81 -16.53
C ILE A 362 -10.43 -4.24 -17.06
N LEU A 363 -11.55 -4.93 -17.26
CA LEU A 363 -11.57 -6.26 -17.86
C LEU A 363 -11.83 -6.15 -19.37
N VAL A 364 -10.83 -6.54 -20.17
CA VAL A 364 -10.89 -6.50 -21.63
C VAL A 364 -11.34 -7.86 -22.16
N GLY A 365 -12.46 -7.87 -22.88
CA GLY A 365 -12.98 -9.03 -23.60
C GLY A 365 -12.38 -9.19 -24.99
N GLU A 366 -13.03 -9.99 -25.84
CA GLU A 366 -12.61 -10.19 -27.23
C GLU A 366 -12.95 -8.97 -28.10
N ASP A 367 -14.14 -8.37 -27.92
CA ASP A 367 -14.66 -7.30 -28.78
C ASP A 367 -14.81 -5.96 -28.06
N ASN A 368 -14.86 -5.96 -26.72
CA ASN A 368 -15.12 -4.75 -25.92
C ASN A 368 -14.54 -4.84 -24.50
N VAL A 369 -14.59 -3.71 -23.79
CA VAL A 369 -14.43 -3.70 -22.33
C VAL A 369 -15.72 -4.22 -21.69
N ILE A 370 -15.60 -5.10 -20.68
CA ILE A 370 -16.72 -5.88 -20.15
C ILE A 370 -17.41 -5.21 -18.96
N ASN A 371 -16.62 -4.68 -18.03
CA ASN A 371 -17.09 -4.36 -16.68
C ASN A 371 -17.31 -2.87 -16.41
N THR A 372 -16.80 -1.99 -17.25
CA THR A 372 -16.82 -0.54 -16.97
C THR A 372 -16.67 0.27 -18.26
N ASP A 373 -17.10 1.52 -18.25
CA ASP A 373 -16.72 2.49 -19.27
C ASP A 373 -15.30 3.00 -19.02
N LEU A 374 -14.59 3.30 -20.12
CA LEU A 374 -13.27 3.90 -20.03
C LEU A 374 -13.35 5.36 -19.59
N ARG A 375 -12.46 5.78 -18.70
CA ARG A 375 -12.30 7.19 -18.28
C ARG A 375 -11.69 8.05 -19.39
N PHE A 376 -10.83 7.45 -20.22
CA PHE A 376 -10.22 8.05 -21.40
C PHE A 376 -10.29 7.07 -22.58
N PRO A 377 -10.44 7.53 -23.82
CA PRO A 377 -10.38 6.64 -24.99
C PRO A 377 -9.06 5.86 -25.11
N ASP A 378 -8.01 6.44 -24.53
CA ASP A 378 -6.62 5.94 -24.50
C ASP A 378 -6.16 5.58 -23.07
N GLU A 379 -7.09 5.14 -22.21
CA GLU A 379 -6.82 4.85 -20.79
C GLU A 379 -5.69 3.80 -20.61
N PHE A 380 -5.62 2.81 -21.47
CA PHE A 380 -4.63 1.75 -21.37
C PHE A 380 -3.18 2.26 -21.52
N VAL A 381 -2.91 3.15 -22.46
CA VAL A 381 -1.57 3.71 -22.64
C VAL A 381 -1.23 4.71 -21.55
N ARG A 382 -2.21 5.47 -21.03
CA ARG A 382 -2.02 6.38 -19.88
C ARG A 382 -1.65 5.60 -18.62
N HIS A 383 -2.28 4.44 -18.41
CA HIS A 383 -1.92 3.56 -17.29
C HIS A 383 -0.48 3.05 -17.42
N LYS A 384 -0.01 2.70 -18.62
CA LYS A 384 1.39 2.32 -18.81
C LYS A 384 2.39 3.44 -18.52
N ILE A 385 1.99 4.69 -18.75
CA ILE A 385 2.77 5.87 -18.33
C ILE A 385 2.78 6.02 -16.81
N LEU A 386 1.62 5.80 -16.14
CA LEU A 386 1.51 5.77 -14.68
C LEU A 386 2.50 4.76 -14.07
N ASP A 387 2.54 3.53 -14.61
CA ASP A 387 3.46 2.47 -14.20
C ASP A 387 4.93 2.91 -14.34
N ILE A 388 5.30 3.52 -15.48
CA ILE A 388 6.66 4.00 -15.70
C ILE A 388 7.05 5.06 -14.66
N ILE A 389 6.17 6.02 -14.38
CA ILE A 389 6.42 7.09 -13.40
C ILE A 389 6.68 6.49 -12.02
N GLY A 390 5.84 5.53 -11.60
CA GLY A 390 5.98 4.86 -10.31
C GLY A 390 7.22 3.99 -10.21
N ASP A 391 7.48 3.18 -11.23
CA ASP A 391 8.66 2.31 -11.26
C ASP A 391 9.96 3.14 -11.27
N LEU A 392 10.05 4.21 -12.07
CA LEU A 392 11.23 5.06 -12.12
C LEU A 392 11.51 5.78 -10.80
N TYR A 393 10.50 5.97 -9.95
CA TYR A 393 10.71 6.56 -8.63
C TYR A 393 11.51 5.63 -7.69
N LEU A 394 11.67 4.35 -8.03
CA LEU A 394 12.58 3.41 -7.36
C LEU A 394 14.08 3.70 -7.61
N LEU A 395 14.44 4.70 -8.43
CA LEU A 395 15.78 5.27 -8.44
C LEU A 395 16.10 6.05 -7.15
N GLY A 396 15.08 6.34 -6.33
CA GLY A 396 15.19 7.07 -5.07
C GLY A 396 15.17 8.59 -5.22
N TYR A 397 15.13 9.09 -6.44
CA TYR A 397 15.12 10.52 -6.78
C TYR A 397 14.17 10.80 -7.94
N PRO A 398 13.55 11.99 -8.01
CA PRO A 398 12.86 12.42 -9.22
C PRO A 398 13.81 12.47 -10.41
N VAL A 399 13.35 12.05 -11.57
CA VAL A 399 14.13 12.04 -12.82
C VAL A 399 13.85 13.29 -13.61
N ARG A 400 14.91 13.90 -14.18
CA ARG A 400 14.81 14.93 -15.21
C ARG A 400 15.39 14.39 -16.51
N GLY A 401 14.51 14.14 -17.50
CA GLY A 401 14.85 13.50 -18.75
C GLY A 401 13.60 13.09 -19.53
N LYS A 402 13.76 12.68 -20.79
CA LYS A 402 12.70 12.20 -21.65
C LYS A 402 12.72 10.66 -21.72
N VAL A 403 11.60 10.03 -21.40
CA VAL A 403 11.38 8.60 -21.53
C VAL A 403 10.59 8.32 -22.81
N THR A 404 11.09 7.42 -23.66
CA THR A 404 10.38 6.89 -24.82
C THR A 404 10.25 5.39 -24.68
N ALA A 405 9.02 4.91 -24.56
CA ALA A 405 8.70 3.51 -24.33
C ALA A 405 7.85 2.92 -25.45
N ARG A 406 8.13 1.69 -25.82
CA ARG A 406 7.37 0.93 -26.80
C ARG A 406 7.22 -0.51 -26.33
N LEU A 407 5.98 -0.95 -26.10
CA LEU A 407 5.61 -2.31 -25.71
C LEU A 407 6.38 -2.88 -24.50
N THR A 408 6.77 -2.03 -23.57
CA THR A 408 7.53 -2.37 -22.36
C THR A 408 6.62 -2.65 -21.16
N GLY A 409 7.20 -3.11 -20.06
CA GLY A 409 6.52 -3.34 -18.78
C GLY A 409 7.48 -3.16 -17.62
N HIS A 410 7.06 -3.52 -16.40
CA HIS A 410 7.83 -3.33 -15.17
C HIS A 410 9.26 -3.87 -15.28
N ARG A 411 9.45 -5.03 -15.91
CA ARG A 411 10.78 -5.62 -16.10
C ARG A 411 11.74 -4.68 -16.82
N ASP A 412 11.28 -4.05 -17.89
CA ASP A 412 12.12 -3.12 -18.67
C ASP A 412 12.38 -1.84 -17.89
N ASN A 413 11.35 -1.37 -17.16
CA ASN A 413 11.45 -0.19 -16.29
C ASN A 413 12.50 -0.41 -15.17
N ILE A 414 12.58 -1.61 -14.62
CA ILE A 414 13.58 -1.98 -13.61
C ILE A 414 14.96 -2.21 -14.23
N GLU A 415 15.03 -2.81 -15.42
CA GLU A 415 16.29 -3.08 -16.12
C GLU A 415 17.03 -1.78 -16.47
N ILE A 416 16.33 -0.77 -17.00
CA ILE A 416 16.96 0.52 -17.35
C ILE A 416 17.45 1.25 -16.10
N GLN A 417 16.77 1.16 -14.98
CA GLN A 417 17.23 1.73 -13.72
C GLN A 417 18.52 1.08 -13.23
N ARG A 418 18.62 -0.26 -13.30
CA ARG A 418 19.84 -0.98 -12.96
C ARG A 418 21.01 -0.57 -13.86
N HIS A 419 20.73 -0.31 -15.14
CA HIS A 419 21.71 0.18 -16.11
C HIS A 419 22.22 1.58 -15.74
N ILE A 420 21.31 2.51 -15.45
CA ILE A 420 21.65 3.86 -14.98
C ILE A 420 22.52 3.79 -13.71
N LEU A 421 22.09 3.02 -12.71
CA LEU A 421 22.83 2.90 -11.45
C LEU A 421 24.22 2.29 -11.64
N ALA A 422 24.37 1.30 -12.51
CA ALA A 422 25.66 0.66 -12.78
C ALA A 422 26.69 1.62 -13.41
N GLU A 423 26.22 2.61 -14.18
CA GLU A 423 27.07 3.59 -14.85
C GLU A 423 27.29 4.90 -14.06
N THR A 424 26.46 5.16 -13.04
CA THR A 424 26.45 6.45 -12.31
C THR A 424 26.75 6.32 -10.83
N ALA A 425 26.91 5.09 -10.29
CA ALA A 425 27.30 4.88 -8.90
C ALA A 425 28.67 5.53 -8.60
N CYS A 426 28.73 6.29 -7.49
CA CYS A 426 29.94 6.96 -7.01
C CYS A 426 30.86 6.02 -6.21
#